data_9c1b1ab4a085b6d9c94a789d43c00f29
#
_entry.id   9c1b1ab4a085b6d9c94a789d43c00f29
#
_cell.length_a   1.000
_cell.length_b   1.000
_cell.length_c   1.000
_cell.angle_alpha   90.00
_cell.angle_beta   90.00
_cell.angle_gamma   90.00
#
_symmetry.space_group_name_H-M   'P 1'
#
loop_
_entity.id
_entity.type
_entity.pdbx_description
1 polymer ?
#
loop_
_entity_poly.entity_id
_entity_poly.type
_entity_poly.pdbx_seq_one_letter_code
_entity_poly.pdbx_strand_id
1 'polypeptide(L)'
;MIEYKGEGIMEKMEMGVNMNVEEDKEDEALQLLAENTEIEQEQKDFVENEFVQKRSLLQKTKIVRQTWSIAEIYQKIKDKKLILDPDYQRRVIWGSDKKTAFIESLYMEIMIPPIYVVEIPGEDILDETKYEVVDGKQRLTAIMDFIKGSLQLNERDLEYYADIFGGKTFSEVREIDPERTSQMLSSILDIYVITANSPEFTKYDIFARLNRGAEKLKVNEIRRAIYKSEITGWITDFVDCQQKTNKEFYNTIFTANDIKRYEDYGRFYKSLAFYLRSNIEEGVVEGYNSRPRDMINNVLQDIQKGNNSIKKEELLLLLNVTLELKRTYGNIPNADYVIDALVPFIDLINNNGALIGLDRIFSDELVKNTLEKSPATTSNVNKRLCRVKKLIMEK
;
A
#
# COMPACT_ATOMS: atom_id res chain seq x y z
N MET A 1 24.73 -41.51 72.87
CA MET A 1 23.59 -40.63 72.90
C MET A 1 23.99 -39.29 72.33
N ILE A 2 24.08 -39.17 71.00
CA ILE A 2 24.18 -37.91 70.26
C ILE A 2 23.47 -38.18 68.90
N GLU A 3 22.23 -37.86 68.85
CA GLU A 3 21.45 -37.74 67.60
C GLU A 3 20.78 -36.34 67.56
N TYR A 4 20.57 -35.86 66.34
CA TYR A 4 19.83 -34.64 65.98
C TYR A 4 20.55 -33.31 66.04
N LYS A 5 21.26 -32.99 64.96
CA LYS A 5 21.38 -31.60 64.45
C LYS A 5 21.68 -31.56 62.93
N GLY A 6 20.86 -32.23 62.12
CA GLY A 6 21.03 -32.22 60.66
C GLY A 6 19.86 -31.67 59.81
N GLU A 7 18.66 -31.74 60.37
CA GLU A 7 17.48 -31.42 59.56
C GLU A 7 17.13 -29.90 59.43
N GLY A 8 17.51 -29.08 60.40
CA GLY A 8 17.18 -27.64 60.39
C GLY A 8 18.02 -26.77 59.44
N ILE A 9 19.15 -27.31 58.92
CA ILE A 9 20.01 -26.54 58.00
C ILE A 9 19.61 -26.75 56.56
N MET A 10 19.09 -27.92 56.19
CA MET A 10 18.60 -28.17 54.84
C MET A 10 17.29 -27.42 54.56
N GLU A 11 16.37 -27.38 55.50
CA GLU A 11 15.10 -26.63 55.37
C GLU A 11 15.32 -25.11 55.23
N LYS A 12 16.34 -24.54 55.91
CA LYS A 12 16.68 -23.12 55.74
C LYS A 12 17.43 -22.81 54.45
N MET A 13 18.15 -23.77 53.88
CA MET A 13 18.75 -23.59 52.53
C MET A 13 17.72 -23.72 51.42
N GLU A 14 16.78 -24.65 51.53
CA GLU A 14 15.69 -24.75 50.51
C GLU A 14 14.72 -23.54 50.55
N MET A 15 14.38 -23.00 51.72
CA MET A 15 13.58 -21.77 51.82
C MET A 15 14.36 -20.53 51.33
N GLY A 16 15.66 -20.44 51.55
CA GLY A 16 16.47 -19.33 51.04
C GLY A 16 16.65 -19.36 49.51
N VAL A 17 16.75 -20.55 48.93
CA VAL A 17 16.85 -20.73 47.48
C VAL A 17 15.52 -20.46 46.79
N ASN A 18 14.37 -20.85 47.38
CA ASN A 18 13.05 -20.57 46.84
C ASN A 18 12.69 -19.08 46.96
N MET A 19 13.07 -18.37 48.02
CA MET A 19 12.82 -16.93 48.15
C MET A 19 13.60 -16.12 47.08
N ASN A 20 14.88 -16.46 46.83
CA ASN A 20 15.66 -15.77 45.80
C ASN A 20 15.12 -16.04 44.38
N VAL A 21 14.58 -17.24 44.10
CA VAL A 21 14.00 -17.56 42.77
C VAL A 21 12.64 -16.89 42.58
N GLU A 22 11.89 -16.59 43.62
CA GLU A 22 10.63 -15.82 43.54
C GLU A 22 10.92 -14.31 43.43
N GLU A 23 11.87 -13.76 44.15
CA GLU A 23 12.32 -12.37 44.01
C GLU A 23 12.89 -12.12 42.60
N ASP A 24 13.75 -12.99 42.06
CA ASP A 24 14.28 -12.87 40.70
C ASP A 24 13.15 -12.91 39.63
N LYS A 25 12.10 -13.67 39.83
CA LYS A 25 10.96 -13.73 38.93
C LYS A 25 10.03 -12.51 39.03
N GLU A 26 9.88 -11.94 40.24
CA GLU A 26 9.12 -10.69 40.41
C GLU A 26 9.88 -9.49 39.82
N ASP A 27 11.20 -9.44 39.99
CA ASP A 27 12.04 -8.41 39.38
C ASP A 27 12.07 -8.50 37.85
N GLU A 28 12.12 -9.73 37.28
CA GLU A 28 12.03 -9.96 35.86
C GLU A 28 10.63 -9.57 35.30
N ALA A 29 9.56 -9.83 36.04
CA ALA A 29 8.21 -9.43 35.68
C ALA A 29 8.01 -7.92 35.78
N LEU A 30 8.60 -7.25 36.77
CA LEU A 30 8.58 -5.80 36.91
C LEU A 30 9.39 -5.10 35.84
N GLN A 31 10.56 -5.64 35.44
CA GLN A 31 11.32 -5.13 34.29
C GLN A 31 10.56 -5.27 32.96
N LEU A 32 9.94 -6.41 32.73
CA LEU A 32 9.08 -6.63 31.55
C LEU A 32 7.85 -5.69 31.50
N LEU A 33 7.27 -5.37 32.66
CA LEU A 33 6.19 -4.39 32.76
C LEU A 33 6.68 -2.97 32.51
N ALA A 34 7.86 -2.60 33.01
CA ALA A 34 8.47 -1.29 32.78
C ALA A 34 8.84 -1.11 31.29
N GLU A 35 9.49 -2.10 30.67
CA GLU A 35 9.81 -2.09 29.24
C GLU A 35 8.55 -1.98 28.35
N ASN A 36 7.47 -2.71 28.71
CA ASN A 36 6.21 -2.61 27.98
C ASN A 36 5.55 -1.23 28.14
N THR A 37 5.69 -0.61 29.32
CA THR A 37 5.14 0.73 29.58
C THR A 37 5.92 1.82 28.84
N GLU A 38 7.24 1.71 28.77
CA GLU A 38 8.10 2.60 27.97
C GLU A 38 7.81 2.47 26.47
N ILE A 39 7.67 1.22 25.98
CA ILE A 39 7.31 0.96 24.58
C ILE A 39 5.92 1.54 24.24
N GLU A 40 4.94 1.43 25.15
CA GLU A 40 3.61 2.04 24.96
C GLU A 40 3.66 3.57 24.97
N GLN A 41 4.51 4.17 25.80
CA GLN A 41 4.69 5.61 25.89
C GLN A 41 5.38 6.16 24.63
N GLU A 42 6.51 5.56 24.23
CA GLU A 42 7.19 5.87 22.98
C GLU A 42 6.27 5.72 21.76
N GLN A 43 5.39 4.72 21.79
CA GLN A 43 4.40 4.51 20.74
C GLN A 43 3.35 5.62 20.68
N LYS A 44 2.92 6.15 21.83
CA LYS A 44 1.97 7.26 21.89
C LYS A 44 2.62 8.55 21.40
N ASP A 45 3.82 8.85 21.88
CA ASP A 45 4.57 10.05 21.50
C ASP A 45 4.92 10.09 20.01
N PHE A 46 5.27 8.94 19.42
CA PHE A 46 5.53 8.83 17.98
C PHE A 46 4.27 9.07 17.15
N VAL A 47 3.12 8.49 17.57
CA VAL A 47 1.84 8.71 16.89
C VAL A 47 1.44 10.18 16.95
N GLU A 48 1.61 10.82 18.08
CA GLU A 48 1.28 12.24 18.29
C GLU A 48 2.18 13.14 17.42
N ASN A 49 3.47 12.88 17.37
CA ASN A 49 4.43 13.58 16.51
C ASN A 49 4.12 13.37 15.00
N GLU A 50 3.75 12.18 14.57
CA GLU A 50 3.33 11.92 13.19
C GLU A 50 2.07 12.71 12.82
N PHE A 51 1.09 12.77 13.73
CA PHE A 51 -0.13 13.58 13.52
C PHE A 51 0.17 15.07 13.46
N VAL A 52 1.04 15.58 14.33
CA VAL A 52 1.46 17.00 14.34
C VAL A 52 2.20 17.34 13.04
N GLN A 53 3.13 16.50 12.61
CA GLN A 53 3.84 16.69 11.33
C GLN A 53 2.89 16.65 10.14
N LYS A 54 2.00 15.67 10.05
CA LYS A 54 0.99 15.60 8.99
C LYS A 54 0.07 16.82 8.99
N ARG A 55 -0.35 17.29 10.15
CA ARG A 55 -1.17 18.51 10.26
C ARG A 55 -0.43 19.74 9.76
N SER A 56 0.84 19.92 10.13
CA SER A 56 1.66 21.06 9.69
C SER A 56 1.90 21.04 8.18
N LEU A 57 2.07 19.86 7.61
CA LEU A 57 2.23 19.67 6.16
C LEU A 57 0.93 19.92 5.39
N LEU A 58 -0.23 19.48 5.92
CA LEU A 58 -1.53 19.78 5.33
C LEU A 58 -1.83 21.28 5.32
N GLN A 59 -1.38 22.03 6.32
CA GLN A 59 -1.51 23.50 6.37
C GLN A 59 -0.69 24.20 5.28
N LYS A 60 0.35 23.58 4.72
CA LYS A 60 1.15 24.11 3.61
C LYS A 60 0.54 23.82 2.24
N THR A 61 -0.57 23.06 2.19
CA THR A 61 -1.25 22.73 0.95
C THR A 61 -1.97 23.94 0.39
N LYS A 62 -1.67 24.29 -0.85
CA LYS A 62 -2.34 25.34 -1.57
C LYS A 62 -3.23 24.76 -2.67
N ILE A 63 -4.54 25.03 -2.56
CA ILE A 63 -5.51 24.63 -3.58
C ILE A 63 -6.01 25.91 -4.25
N VAL A 64 -5.97 25.94 -5.59
CA VAL A 64 -6.46 27.03 -6.40
C VAL A 64 -7.68 26.54 -7.20
N ARG A 65 -8.77 27.31 -7.17
CA ARG A 65 -9.93 27.05 -8.01
C ARG A 65 -9.70 27.65 -9.40
N GLN A 66 -9.89 26.83 -10.41
CA GLN A 66 -9.94 27.21 -11.81
C GLN A 66 -11.25 26.73 -12.41
N THR A 67 -11.59 27.22 -13.58
CA THR A 67 -12.75 26.77 -14.35
C THR A 67 -12.29 26.45 -15.76
N TRP A 68 -12.63 25.25 -16.25
CA TRP A 68 -12.31 24.82 -17.61
C TRP A 68 -13.58 24.39 -18.32
N SER A 69 -13.73 24.78 -19.59
CA SER A 69 -14.82 24.28 -20.43
C SER A 69 -14.59 22.80 -20.80
N ILE A 70 -15.66 22.08 -21.13
CA ILE A 70 -15.55 20.69 -21.61
C ILE A 70 -14.66 20.60 -22.85
N ALA A 71 -14.76 21.59 -23.77
CA ALA A 71 -13.89 21.66 -24.94
C ALA A 71 -12.41 21.84 -24.56
N GLU A 72 -12.11 22.70 -23.58
CA GLU A 72 -10.76 22.91 -23.07
C GLU A 72 -10.20 21.63 -22.40
N ILE A 73 -11.02 20.96 -21.57
CA ILE A 73 -10.67 19.69 -20.95
C ILE A 73 -10.34 18.64 -22.01
N TYR A 74 -11.20 18.50 -23.03
CA TYR A 74 -10.96 17.58 -24.15
C TYR A 74 -9.62 17.86 -24.82
N GLN A 75 -9.31 19.12 -25.10
CA GLN A 75 -8.06 19.51 -25.73
C GLN A 75 -6.85 19.23 -24.83
N LYS A 76 -6.93 19.57 -23.53
CA LYS A 76 -5.85 19.28 -22.55
C LYS A 76 -5.56 17.77 -22.45
N ILE A 77 -6.58 16.92 -22.51
CA ILE A 77 -6.40 15.46 -22.49
C ILE A 77 -5.77 14.98 -23.80
N LYS A 78 -6.23 15.48 -24.95
CA LYS A 78 -5.68 15.15 -26.27
C LYS A 78 -4.20 15.51 -26.38
N ASP A 79 -3.82 16.66 -25.85
CA ASP A 79 -2.45 17.19 -25.86
C ASP A 79 -1.57 16.60 -24.74
N LYS A 80 -2.09 15.64 -23.97
CA LYS A 80 -1.41 15.01 -22.82
C LYS A 80 -0.99 16.00 -21.73
N LYS A 81 -1.67 17.15 -21.65
CA LYS A 81 -1.51 18.15 -20.59
C LYS A 81 -2.38 17.84 -19.36
N LEU A 82 -3.45 17.06 -19.53
CA LEU A 82 -4.25 16.51 -18.45
C LEU A 82 -4.19 14.99 -18.50
N ILE A 83 -3.54 14.39 -17.51
CA ILE A 83 -3.29 12.95 -17.39
C ILE A 83 -4.46 12.32 -16.64
N LEU A 84 -5.23 11.46 -17.33
CA LEU A 84 -6.41 10.80 -16.77
C LEU A 84 -6.10 9.52 -16.03
N ASP A 85 -5.00 8.85 -16.35
CA ASP A 85 -4.66 7.53 -15.84
C ASP A 85 -3.38 7.55 -15.01
N PRO A 86 -3.43 8.17 -13.82
CA PRO A 86 -2.40 7.95 -12.86
C PRO A 86 -2.45 6.48 -12.42
N ASP A 87 -1.28 5.82 -12.37
CA ASP A 87 -1.11 4.37 -12.11
C ASP A 87 -1.75 3.88 -10.78
N TYR A 88 -2.24 4.79 -9.95
CA TYR A 88 -2.80 4.50 -8.62
C TYR A 88 -4.34 4.47 -8.58
N GLN A 89 -5.06 4.75 -9.69
CA GLN A 89 -6.53 4.80 -9.65
C GLN A 89 -7.16 3.42 -9.85
N ARG A 90 -8.31 3.22 -9.18
CA ARG A 90 -9.04 1.95 -9.17
C ARG A 90 -9.46 1.49 -10.57
N ARG A 91 -9.47 0.17 -10.74
CA ARG A 91 -9.97 -0.52 -11.94
C ARG A 91 -11.51 -0.49 -12.07
N VAL A 92 -12.25 0.09 -11.12
CA VAL A 92 -13.72 0.18 -11.21
C VAL A 92 -14.07 1.24 -12.22
N ILE A 93 -14.51 0.80 -13.38
CA ILE A 93 -14.94 1.63 -14.50
C ILE A 93 -16.47 1.77 -14.43
N TRP A 94 -17.00 2.98 -14.65
CA TRP A 94 -18.43 3.17 -14.81
C TRP A 94 -18.96 2.35 -15.98
N GLY A 95 -20.07 1.67 -15.78
CA GLY A 95 -20.83 1.05 -16.85
C GLY A 95 -21.40 2.10 -17.81
N SER A 96 -21.93 1.65 -18.95
CA SER A 96 -22.58 2.53 -19.93
C SER A 96 -23.78 3.28 -19.35
N ASP A 97 -24.49 2.66 -18.40
CA ASP A 97 -25.60 3.23 -17.64
C ASP A 97 -25.22 4.56 -16.98
N LYS A 98 -24.20 4.51 -16.10
CA LYS A 98 -23.73 5.71 -15.39
C LYS A 98 -23.10 6.75 -16.29
N LYS A 99 -22.41 6.32 -17.37
CA LYS A 99 -21.84 7.25 -18.35
C LYS A 99 -22.94 7.97 -19.11
N THR A 100 -23.99 7.25 -19.55
CA THR A 100 -25.15 7.82 -20.28
C THR A 100 -25.86 8.86 -19.42
N ALA A 101 -26.25 8.51 -18.19
CA ALA A 101 -26.93 9.43 -17.28
C ALA A 101 -26.06 10.67 -16.95
N PHE A 102 -24.74 10.50 -16.84
CA PHE A 102 -23.83 11.62 -16.63
C PHE A 102 -23.74 12.54 -17.86
N ILE A 103 -23.67 12.01 -19.07
CA ILE A 103 -23.69 12.83 -20.31
C ILE A 103 -25.03 13.57 -20.44
N GLU A 104 -26.14 12.93 -20.11
CA GLU A 104 -27.44 13.61 -20.08
C GLU A 104 -27.43 14.80 -19.11
N SER A 105 -26.86 14.61 -17.91
CA SER A 105 -26.72 15.70 -16.92
C SER A 105 -25.93 16.89 -17.46
N LEU A 106 -24.92 16.66 -18.30
CA LEU A 106 -24.16 17.74 -18.96
C LEU A 106 -25.02 18.51 -19.99
N TYR A 107 -25.85 17.81 -20.76
CA TYR A 107 -26.80 18.44 -21.69
C TYR A 107 -27.93 19.22 -20.99
N MET A 108 -28.19 18.86 -19.73
CA MET A 108 -29.15 19.55 -18.85
C MET A 108 -28.55 20.72 -18.10
N GLU A 109 -27.24 20.97 -18.24
CA GLU A 109 -26.47 21.99 -17.49
C GLU A 109 -26.56 21.81 -15.97
N ILE A 110 -26.76 20.56 -15.51
CA ILE A 110 -26.76 20.24 -14.07
C ILE A 110 -25.36 20.45 -13.51
N MET A 111 -25.30 21.07 -12.32
CA MET A 111 -24.04 21.30 -11.63
C MET A 111 -23.31 19.99 -11.32
N ILE A 112 -22.12 19.86 -11.85
CA ILE A 112 -21.26 18.69 -11.67
C ILE A 112 -20.33 18.92 -10.46
N PRO A 113 -20.14 17.92 -9.59
CA PRO A 113 -19.15 18.03 -8.51
C PRO A 113 -17.75 18.37 -9.06
N PRO A 114 -16.97 19.22 -8.37
CA PRO A 114 -15.68 19.68 -8.86
C PRO A 114 -14.71 18.52 -9.11
N ILE A 115 -13.80 18.74 -10.05
CA ILE A 115 -12.71 17.82 -10.39
C ILE A 115 -11.46 18.27 -9.66
N TYR A 116 -10.71 17.34 -9.09
CA TYR A 116 -9.46 17.63 -8.42
C TYR A 116 -8.28 17.15 -9.24
N VAL A 117 -7.31 18.03 -9.43
CA VAL A 117 -6.08 17.75 -10.18
C VAL A 117 -4.86 18.20 -9.38
N VAL A 118 -3.74 17.57 -9.63
CA VAL A 118 -2.42 17.98 -9.13
C VAL A 118 -1.65 18.63 -10.28
N GLU A 119 -1.05 19.76 -10.00
CA GLU A 119 -0.14 20.44 -10.90
C GLU A 119 1.22 19.71 -10.91
N ILE A 120 1.71 19.38 -12.11
CA ILE A 120 3.03 18.81 -12.36
C ILE A 120 3.82 19.89 -13.11
N PRO A 121 4.82 20.52 -12.46
CA PRO A 121 5.65 21.51 -13.14
C PRO A 121 6.45 20.84 -14.26
N GLY A 122 6.76 21.61 -15.31
CA GLY A 122 7.72 21.21 -16.31
C GLY A 122 9.13 21.08 -15.73
N GLU A 123 10.03 20.42 -16.47
CA GLU A 123 11.43 20.31 -16.08
C GLU A 123 12.17 21.65 -16.28
N ASP A 124 11.74 22.46 -17.24
CA ASP A 124 12.22 23.82 -17.49
C ASP A 124 11.09 24.83 -17.23
N ILE A 125 11.47 26.09 -16.97
CA ILE A 125 10.58 27.22 -16.73
C ILE A 125 9.69 27.56 -17.96
N LEU A 126 10.14 27.14 -19.13
CA LEU A 126 9.41 27.29 -20.41
C LEU A 126 8.53 26.10 -20.74
N ASP A 127 8.63 25.01 -19.99
CA ASP A 127 7.80 23.84 -20.19
C ASP A 127 6.38 24.11 -19.72
N GLU A 128 5.42 23.62 -20.48
CA GLU A 128 4.03 23.73 -20.12
C GLU A 128 3.70 22.87 -18.90
N THR A 129 2.95 23.47 -17.97
CA THR A 129 2.40 22.79 -16.80
C THR A 129 1.46 21.65 -17.22
N LYS A 130 1.66 20.47 -16.68
CA LYS A 130 0.77 19.32 -16.82
C LYS A 130 -0.05 19.15 -15.54
N TYR A 131 -1.16 18.43 -15.66
CA TYR A 131 -2.07 18.14 -14.56
C TYR A 131 -2.35 16.66 -14.50
N GLU A 132 -2.43 16.11 -13.30
CA GLU A 132 -2.78 14.71 -13.04
C GLU A 132 -4.13 14.68 -12.30
N VAL A 133 -5.09 13.89 -12.79
CA VAL A 133 -6.42 13.82 -12.18
C VAL A 133 -6.38 13.02 -10.88
N VAL A 134 -6.78 13.65 -9.77
CA VAL A 134 -6.92 13.05 -8.45
C VAL A 134 -8.33 12.51 -8.23
N ASP A 135 -9.35 13.32 -8.54
CA ASP A 135 -10.75 12.90 -8.51
C ASP A 135 -11.49 13.41 -9.73
N GLY A 136 -12.48 12.63 -10.21
CA GLY A 136 -13.26 12.95 -11.40
C GLY A 136 -12.86 12.15 -12.65
N LYS A 137 -11.92 11.19 -12.54
CA LYS A 137 -11.47 10.35 -13.67
C LYS A 137 -12.64 9.75 -14.44
N GLN A 138 -13.62 9.13 -13.76
CA GLN A 138 -14.75 8.47 -14.42
C GLN A 138 -15.62 9.45 -15.20
N ARG A 139 -15.82 10.65 -14.66
CA ARG A 139 -16.54 11.76 -15.31
C ARG A 139 -15.82 12.22 -16.58
N LEU A 140 -14.52 12.46 -16.48
CA LEU A 140 -13.69 12.84 -17.63
C LEU A 140 -13.59 11.73 -18.67
N THR A 141 -13.50 10.48 -18.24
CA THR A 141 -13.51 9.32 -19.15
C THR A 141 -14.84 9.24 -19.90
N ALA A 142 -15.97 9.45 -19.23
CA ALA A 142 -17.29 9.45 -19.89
C ALA A 142 -17.40 10.55 -20.96
N ILE A 143 -16.91 11.76 -20.66
CA ILE A 143 -16.84 12.88 -21.64
C ILE A 143 -15.97 12.48 -22.84
N MET A 144 -14.77 11.92 -22.58
CA MET A 144 -13.85 11.51 -23.64
C MET A 144 -14.41 10.39 -24.52
N ASP A 145 -15.01 9.37 -23.91
CA ASP A 145 -15.60 8.23 -24.61
C ASP A 145 -16.76 8.69 -25.50
N PHE A 146 -17.57 9.62 -25.00
CA PHE A 146 -18.68 10.17 -25.75
C PHE A 146 -18.19 11.02 -26.95
N ILE A 147 -17.32 12.01 -26.70
CA ILE A 147 -16.81 12.89 -27.77
C ILE A 147 -16.04 12.11 -28.85
N LYS A 148 -15.32 11.06 -28.47
CA LYS A 148 -14.61 10.16 -29.40
C LYS A 148 -15.52 9.19 -30.14
N GLY A 149 -16.80 9.11 -29.79
CA GLY A 149 -17.78 8.21 -30.38
C GLY A 149 -17.67 6.74 -29.90
N SER A 150 -16.90 6.48 -28.87
CA SER A 150 -16.80 5.13 -28.26
C SER A 150 -17.91 4.84 -27.25
N LEU A 151 -18.65 5.86 -26.82
CA LEU A 151 -19.86 5.75 -26.00
C LEU A 151 -21.08 6.11 -26.87
N GLN A 152 -22.00 5.17 -26.97
CA GLN A 152 -23.35 5.37 -27.50
C GLN A 152 -24.31 5.54 -26.32
N LEU A 153 -25.18 6.56 -26.35
CA LEU A 153 -26.12 6.82 -25.26
C LEU A 153 -27.19 5.74 -25.24
N ASN A 154 -27.29 5.02 -24.13
CA ASN A 154 -28.32 3.98 -24.04
C ASN A 154 -29.68 4.60 -23.73
N GLU A 155 -30.66 4.35 -24.59
CA GLU A 155 -32.02 4.88 -24.48
C GLU A 155 -32.67 4.61 -23.11
N ARG A 156 -32.42 3.43 -22.52
CA ARG A 156 -32.99 3.02 -21.21
C ARG A 156 -32.44 3.80 -20.02
N ASP A 157 -31.28 4.39 -20.19
CA ASP A 157 -30.54 5.09 -19.13
C ASP A 157 -30.66 6.62 -19.26
N LEU A 158 -31.43 7.11 -20.25
CA LEU A 158 -31.80 8.50 -20.44
C LEU A 158 -33.18 8.74 -19.82
N GLU A 159 -33.34 9.79 -19.02
CA GLU A 159 -34.59 10.15 -18.38
C GLU A 159 -35.36 11.20 -19.20
N TYR A 160 -34.66 12.16 -19.81
CA TYR A 160 -35.25 13.35 -20.43
C TYR A 160 -35.02 13.43 -21.94
N TYR A 161 -33.98 12.82 -22.47
CA TYR A 161 -33.63 12.89 -23.90
C TYR A 161 -33.64 11.51 -24.58
N ALA A 162 -34.35 10.56 -24.03
CA ALA A 162 -34.40 9.18 -24.55
C ALA A 162 -34.91 9.15 -26.01
N ASP A 163 -35.94 9.93 -26.30
CA ASP A 163 -36.57 10.05 -27.63
C ASP A 163 -35.68 10.75 -28.67
N ILE A 164 -34.77 11.63 -28.24
CA ILE A 164 -33.90 12.43 -29.11
C ILE A 164 -32.51 11.85 -29.24
N PHE A 165 -31.88 11.47 -28.12
CA PHE A 165 -30.48 11.03 -28.04
C PHE A 165 -30.31 9.53 -27.85
N GLY A 166 -31.38 8.77 -27.59
CA GLY A 166 -31.33 7.32 -27.39
C GLY A 166 -30.67 6.59 -28.57
N GLY A 167 -29.73 5.73 -28.30
CA GLY A 167 -28.98 4.96 -29.28
C GLY A 167 -27.98 5.76 -30.11
N LYS A 168 -27.65 7.00 -29.77
CA LYS A 168 -26.83 7.88 -30.59
C LYS A 168 -25.42 8.10 -30.02
N THR A 169 -24.49 8.33 -30.94
CA THR A 169 -23.12 8.77 -30.70
C THR A 169 -23.06 10.30 -30.67
N PHE A 170 -21.93 10.86 -30.22
CA PHE A 170 -21.69 12.30 -30.21
C PHE A 170 -21.90 12.97 -31.58
N SER A 171 -21.41 12.33 -32.66
CA SER A 171 -21.52 12.88 -34.00
C SER A 171 -23.00 12.99 -34.44
N GLU A 172 -23.80 11.95 -34.16
CA GLU A 172 -25.22 11.91 -34.47
C GLU A 172 -26.01 12.92 -33.63
N VAL A 173 -25.72 13.05 -32.34
CA VAL A 173 -26.34 14.05 -31.45
C VAL A 173 -26.00 15.46 -31.94
N ARG A 174 -24.75 15.71 -32.34
CA ARG A 174 -24.33 17.03 -32.89
C ARG A 174 -25.03 17.39 -34.19
N GLU A 175 -25.33 16.41 -35.02
CA GLU A 175 -26.09 16.64 -36.27
C GLU A 175 -27.58 16.96 -35.99
N ILE A 176 -28.17 16.34 -34.97
CA ILE A 176 -29.57 16.53 -34.59
C ILE A 176 -29.77 17.86 -33.85
N ASP A 177 -28.88 18.15 -32.88
CA ASP A 177 -28.97 19.35 -32.04
C ASP A 177 -27.58 20.00 -31.88
N PRO A 178 -27.11 20.73 -32.92
CA PRO A 178 -25.81 21.36 -32.91
C PRO A 178 -25.70 22.49 -31.88
N GLU A 179 -26.80 23.19 -31.60
CA GLU A 179 -26.82 24.30 -30.65
C GLU A 179 -26.61 23.79 -29.22
N ARG A 180 -27.38 22.79 -28.77
CA ARG A 180 -27.26 22.20 -27.45
C ARG A 180 -25.93 21.47 -27.27
N THR A 181 -25.40 20.84 -28.33
CA THR A 181 -24.05 20.24 -28.31
C THR A 181 -22.97 21.31 -28.13
N SER A 182 -23.11 22.49 -28.77
CA SER A 182 -22.19 23.61 -28.56
C SER A 182 -22.26 24.15 -27.12
N GLN A 183 -23.48 24.27 -26.57
CA GLN A 183 -23.68 24.66 -25.16
C GLN A 183 -23.00 23.69 -24.21
N MET A 184 -23.22 22.38 -24.39
CA MET A 184 -22.57 21.33 -23.58
C MET A 184 -21.03 21.42 -23.65
N LEU A 185 -20.45 21.60 -24.84
CA LEU A 185 -18.99 21.74 -24.99
C LEU A 185 -18.46 23.03 -24.33
N SER A 186 -19.26 24.07 -24.25
CA SER A 186 -18.93 25.35 -23.61
C SER A 186 -19.20 25.36 -22.11
N SER A 187 -19.91 24.35 -21.59
CA SER A 187 -20.21 24.21 -20.15
C SER A 187 -18.94 24.16 -19.34
N ILE A 188 -18.93 24.87 -18.22
CA ILE A 188 -17.77 25.09 -17.37
C ILE A 188 -17.81 24.12 -16.20
N LEU A 189 -16.71 23.41 -15.96
CA LEU A 189 -16.49 22.57 -14.80
C LEU A 189 -15.54 23.26 -13.81
N ASP A 190 -15.85 23.14 -12.52
CA ASP A 190 -14.97 23.59 -11.45
C ASP A 190 -13.80 22.62 -11.30
N ILE A 191 -12.58 23.16 -11.32
CA ILE A 191 -11.34 22.41 -11.18
C ILE A 191 -10.60 22.91 -9.95
N TYR A 192 -10.35 22.04 -8.97
CA TYR A 192 -9.50 22.33 -7.84
C TYR A 192 -8.08 21.82 -8.10
N VAL A 193 -7.16 22.76 -8.27
CA VAL A 193 -5.76 22.48 -8.58
C VAL A 193 -4.96 22.47 -7.28
N ILE A 194 -4.41 21.32 -6.92
CA ILE A 194 -3.41 21.18 -5.87
C ILE A 194 -2.09 21.62 -6.49
N THR A 195 -1.54 22.74 -6.01
CA THR A 195 -0.34 23.33 -6.64
C THR A 195 0.90 22.47 -6.41
N ALA A 196 1.87 22.56 -7.32
CA ALA A 196 3.15 21.85 -7.28
C ALA A 196 3.94 22.06 -5.97
N ASN A 197 3.77 23.22 -5.33
CA ASN A 197 4.42 23.53 -4.06
C ASN A 197 3.77 22.85 -2.83
N SER A 198 2.66 22.14 -3.03
CA SER A 198 2.02 21.35 -1.97
C SER A 198 2.83 20.09 -1.67
N PRO A 199 2.92 19.65 -0.39
CA PRO A 199 3.60 18.42 -0.04
C PRO A 199 3.04 17.22 -0.83
N GLU A 200 3.90 16.36 -1.32
CA GLU A 200 3.51 15.27 -2.22
C GLU A 200 2.45 14.32 -1.62
N PHE A 201 2.54 14.03 -0.31
CA PHE A 201 1.54 13.19 0.35
C PHE A 201 0.14 13.83 0.41
N THR A 202 0.02 15.15 0.25
CA THR A 202 -1.24 15.89 0.35
C THR A 202 -2.23 15.49 -0.75
N LYS A 203 -1.73 15.24 -1.95
CA LYS A 203 -2.58 14.76 -3.07
C LYS A 203 -3.31 13.46 -2.69
N TYR A 204 -2.65 12.58 -1.95
CA TYR A 204 -3.21 11.29 -1.53
C TYR A 204 -4.16 11.41 -0.33
N ASP A 205 -3.85 12.30 0.62
CA ASP A 205 -4.75 12.58 1.75
C ASP A 205 -6.05 13.23 1.27
N ILE A 206 -5.96 14.18 0.32
CA ILE A 206 -7.12 14.78 -0.32
C ILE A 206 -7.92 13.72 -1.09
N PHE A 207 -7.25 12.90 -1.92
CA PHE A 207 -7.90 11.81 -2.64
C PHE A 207 -8.62 10.84 -1.68
N ALA A 208 -7.96 10.44 -0.59
CA ALA A 208 -8.55 9.58 0.42
C ALA A 208 -9.76 10.23 1.12
N ARG A 209 -9.75 11.54 1.31
CA ARG A 209 -10.85 12.31 1.94
C ARG A 209 -12.02 12.50 1.00
N LEU A 210 -11.77 12.84 -0.26
CA LEU A 210 -12.81 12.98 -1.29
C LEU A 210 -13.56 11.68 -1.52
N ASN A 211 -12.83 10.56 -1.49
CA ASN A 211 -13.40 9.22 -1.64
C ASN A 211 -14.00 8.65 -0.34
N ARG A 212 -14.16 9.42 0.76
CA ARG A 212 -14.75 8.93 2.01
C ARG A 212 -16.22 8.48 1.89
N GLY A 213 -16.93 8.91 0.85
CA GLY A 213 -18.25 8.38 0.50
C GLY A 213 -18.20 7.08 -0.31
N ALA A 214 -17.04 6.74 -0.91
CA ALA A 214 -16.75 5.48 -1.54
C ALA A 214 -15.91 4.59 -0.59
N GLU A 215 -15.65 3.35 -0.97
CA GLU A 215 -14.79 2.43 -0.18
C GLU A 215 -13.39 3.06 0.02
N LYS A 216 -12.93 3.17 1.27
CA LYS A 216 -11.61 3.76 1.61
C LYS A 216 -10.49 3.04 0.86
N LEU A 217 -9.53 3.82 0.33
CA LEU A 217 -8.30 3.26 -0.22
C LEU A 217 -7.59 2.38 0.81
N LYS A 218 -7.09 1.25 0.35
CA LYS A 218 -6.33 0.33 1.18
C LYS A 218 -4.90 0.83 1.33
N VAL A 219 -4.25 0.48 2.45
CA VAL A 219 -2.89 0.97 2.78
C VAL A 219 -1.89 0.69 1.65
N ASN A 220 -1.94 -0.50 1.05
CA ASN A 220 -1.02 -0.88 -0.01
C ASN A 220 -1.37 -0.25 -1.37
N GLU A 221 -2.64 0.07 -1.61
CA GLU A 221 -3.08 0.89 -2.74
C GLU A 221 -2.49 2.30 -2.65
N ILE A 222 -2.49 2.88 -1.43
CA ILE A 222 -1.85 4.18 -1.15
C ILE A 222 -0.34 4.10 -1.35
N ARG A 223 0.34 3.05 -0.84
CA ARG A 223 1.78 2.85 -1.02
C ARG A 223 2.18 2.80 -2.50
N ARG A 224 1.46 2.02 -3.29
CA ARG A 224 1.67 1.92 -4.75
C ARG A 224 1.57 3.28 -5.44
N ALA A 225 0.70 4.14 -4.95
CA ALA A 225 0.48 5.47 -5.48
C ALA A 225 1.58 6.47 -5.08
N ILE A 226 2.01 6.43 -3.80
CA ILE A 226 2.92 7.43 -3.21
C ILE A 226 4.37 7.15 -3.60
N TYR A 227 4.83 5.91 -3.43
CA TYR A 227 6.23 5.56 -3.55
C TYR A 227 6.56 5.04 -4.95
N LYS A 228 6.33 5.88 -5.97
CA LYS A 228 6.66 5.55 -7.35
C LYS A 228 8.18 5.56 -7.55
N SER A 229 8.70 4.46 -8.06
CA SER A 229 10.10 4.28 -8.44
C SER A 229 10.18 3.17 -9.49
N GLU A 230 11.32 2.99 -10.12
CA GLU A 230 11.56 1.87 -11.03
C GLU A 230 11.36 0.53 -10.33
N ILE A 231 11.82 0.41 -9.08
CA ILE A 231 11.70 -0.80 -8.25
C ILE A 231 10.23 -1.14 -7.95
N THR A 232 9.42 -0.14 -7.56
CA THR A 232 7.98 -0.36 -7.34
C THR A 232 7.23 -0.64 -8.64
N GLY A 233 7.73 -0.13 -9.77
CA GLY A 233 7.27 -0.49 -11.12
C GLY A 233 7.50 -1.97 -11.41
N TRP A 234 8.70 -2.49 -11.19
CA TRP A 234 9.00 -3.93 -11.38
C TRP A 234 8.15 -4.85 -10.50
N ILE A 235 7.85 -4.45 -9.24
CA ILE A 235 6.91 -5.19 -8.38
C ILE A 235 5.51 -5.20 -8.99
N THR A 236 5.06 -4.07 -9.54
CA THR A 236 3.76 -3.96 -10.21
C THR A 236 3.69 -4.86 -11.42
N ASP A 237 4.70 -4.83 -12.28
CA ASP A 237 4.79 -5.67 -13.48
C ASP A 237 4.79 -7.16 -13.11
N PHE A 238 5.52 -7.54 -12.05
CA PHE A 238 5.55 -8.91 -11.54
C PHE A 238 4.16 -9.36 -11.09
N VAL A 239 3.48 -8.58 -10.23
CA VAL A 239 2.13 -8.91 -9.73
C VAL A 239 1.12 -8.98 -10.88
N ASP A 240 1.14 -8.02 -11.78
CA ASP A 240 0.25 -7.98 -12.94
C ASP A 240 0.50 -9.17 -13.88
N CYS A 241 1.76 -9.55 -14.07
CA CYS A 241 2.12 -10.75 -14.83
C CYS A 241 1.56 -12.02 -14.18
N GLN A 242 1.77 -12.22 -12.88
CA GLN A 242 1.26 -13.39 -12.14
C GLN A 242 -0.27 -13.46 -12.20
N GLN A 243 -0.96 -12.34 -11.99
CA GLN A 243 -2.42 -12.29 -12.06
C GLN A 243 -2.99 -12.57 -13.47
N LYS A 244 -2.24 -12.27 -14.53
CA LYS A 244 -2.68 -12.48 -15.92
C LYS A 244 -2.32 -13.88 -16.44
N THR A 245 -1.07 -14.30 -16.22
CA THR A 245 -0.52 -15.53 -16.83
C THR A 245 -0.65 -16.76 -15.93
N ASN A 246 -0.62 -16.59 -14.60
CA ASN A 246 -0.64 -17.65 -13.61
C ASN A 246 -1.80 -17.49 -12.60
N LYS A 247 -2.94 -17.03 -13.08
CA LYS A 247 -4.08 -16.63 -12.24
C LYS A 247 -4.54 -17.74 -11.28
N GLU A 248 -4.68 -18.97 -11.76
CA GLU A 248 -5.11 -20.11 -10.93
C GLU A 248 -4.11 -20.36 -9.80
N PHE A 249 -2.83 -20.44 -10.15
CA PHE A 249 -1.74 -20.60 -9.19
C PHE A 249 -1.71 -19.46 -8.18
N TYR A 250 -1.79 -18.21 -8.63
CA TYR A 250 -1.76 -17.02 -7.78
C TYR A 250 -2.92 -16.99 -6.78
N ASN A 251 -4.11 -17.42 -7.21
CA ASN A 251 -5.30 -17.51 -6.36
C ASN A 251 -5.22 -18.64 -5.31
N THR A 252 -4.30 -19.59 -5.41
CA THR A 252 -4.04 -20.54 -4.33
C THR A 252 -3.24 -19.94 -3.19
N ILE A 253 -2.54 -18.83 -3.45
CA ILE A 253 -1.64 -18.16 -2.51
C ILE A 253 -2.32 -16.94 -1.86
N PHE A 254 -3.04 -16.15 -2.67
CA PHE A 254 -3.77 -14.96 -2.25
C PHE A 254 -5.26 -15.12 -2.53
N THR A 255 -6.08 -14.93 -1.52
CA THR A 255 -7.53 -14.98 -1.69
C THR A 255 -8.03 -13.82 -2.55
N ALA A 256 -9.21 -13.94 -3.14
CA ALA A 256 -9.83 -12.84 -3.89
C ALA A 256 -9.98 -11.56 -3.03
N ASN A 257 -10.15 -11.70 -1.71
CA ASN A 257 -10.20 -10.58 -0.78
C ASN A 257 -8.83 -9.95 -0.58
N ASP A 258 -7.75 -10.73 -0.48
CA ASP A 258 -6.37 -10.21 -0.38
C ASP A 258 -6.02 -9.39 -1.62
N ILE A 259 -6.32 -9.90 -2.81
CA ILE A 259 -6.09 -9.21 -4.09
C ILE A 259 -6.92 -7.91 -4.15
N LYS A 260 -8.21 -7.97 -3.76
CA LYS A 260 -9.08 -6.78 -3.71
C LYS A 260 -8.55 -5.72 -2.75
N ARG A 261 -7.88 -6.13 -1.67
CA ARG A 261 -7.33 -5.25 -0.63
C ARG A 261 -5.87 -4.87 -0.86
N TYR A 262 -5.24 -5.32 -1.96
CA TYR A 262 -3.82 -5.13 -2.26
C TYR A 262 -2.88 -5.71 -1.19
N GLU A 263 -3.29 -6.77 -0.48
CA GLU A 263 -2.47 -7.43 0.53
C GLU A 263 -1.34 -8.26 -0.11
N ASP A 264 -1.53 -8.71 -1.35
CA ASP A 264 -0.50 -9.30 -2.20
C ASP A 264 0.67 -8.33 -2.44
N TYR A 265 0.40 -7.08 -2.82
CA TYR A 265 1.42 -6.02 -2.89
C TYR A 265 2.06 -5.77 -1.53
N GLY A 266 1.25 -5.75 -0.46
CA GLY A 266 1.72 -5.58 0.90
C GLY A 266 2.73 -6.65 1.31
N ARG A 267 2.52 -7.90 0.87
CA ARG A 267 3.46 -9.00 1.12
C ARG A 267 4.82 -8.73 0.45
N PHE A 268 4.83 -8.33 -0.80
CA PHE A 268 6.06 -8.06 -1.54
C PHE A 268 6.81 -6.83 -1.03
N TYR A 269 6.11 -5.75 -0.71
CA TYR A 269 6.72 -4.57 -0.07
C TYR A 269 7.34 -4.91 1.29
N LYS A 270 6.67 -5.76 2.06
CA LYS A 270 7.20 -6.23 3.36
C LYS A 270 8.44 -7.08 3.17
N SER A 271 8.45 -8.04 2.24
CA SER A 271 9.62 -8.85 1.92
C SER A 271 10.80 -7.98 1.49
N LEU A 272 10.58 -7.00 0.60
CA LEU A 272 11.62 -6.06 0.19
C LEU A 272 12.18 -5.27 1.36
N ALA A 273 11.33 -4.81 2.28
CA ALA A 273 11.76 -4.05 3.44
C ALA A 273 12.60 -4.90 4.39
N PHE A 274 12.19 -6.13 4.69
CA PHE A 274 12.99 -7.05 5.50
C PHE A 274 14.30 -7.42 4.82
N TYR A 275 14.30 -7.66 3.51
CA TYR A 275 15.51 -7.96 2.75
C TYR A 275 16.54 -6.83 2.85
N LEU A 276 16.13 -5.59 2.65
CA LEU A 276 17.03 -4.42 2.63
C LEU A 276 17.44 -3.93 4.03
N ARG A 277 16.70 -4.27 5.09
CA ARG A 277 16.94 -3.77 6.45
C ARG A 277 17.48 -4.81 7.42
N SER A 278 17.57 -6.08 7.01
CA SER A 278 18.12 -7.10 7.89
C SER A 278 19.65 -7.10 7.86
N ASN A 279 20.25 -6.73 8.98
CA ASN A 279 21.67 -6.93 9.22
C ASN A 279 21.88 -8.38 9.72
N ILE A 280 22.28 -9.25 8.79
CA ILE A 280 22.47 -10.68 9.07
C ILE A 280 23.60 -10.91 10.07
N GLU A 281 24.66 -10.10 10.06
CA GLU A 281 25.82 -10.27 10.94
C GLU A 281 25.43 -10.00 12.39
N GLU A 282 24.76 -8.90 12.66
CA GLU A 282 24.30 -8.48 13.98
C GLU A 282 23.00 -9.18 14.41
N GLY A 283 22.26 -9.76 13.48
CA GLY A 283 20.97 -10.43 13.75
C GLY A 283 19.86 -9.47 14.10
N VAL A 284 19.90 -8.24 13.55
CA VAL A 284 18.92 -7.19 13.80
C VAL A 284 18.26 -6.72 12.49
N VAL A 285 17.03 -6.21 12.60
CA VAL A 285 16.36 -5.53 11.49
C VAL A 285 16.45 -4.03 11.74
N GLU A 286 17.26 -3.33 10.93
CA GLU A 286 17.56 -1.92 11.11
C GLU A 286 16.31 -1.03 10.91
N GLY A 287 16.10 -0.10 11.82
CA GLY A 287 14.95 0.81 11.79
C GLY A 287 13.60 0.14 12.03
N TYR A 288 13.57 -1.11 12.53
CA TYR A 288 12.35 -1.78 12.93
C TYR A 288 11.97 -1.39 14.37
N ASN A 289 10.77 -0.85 14.54
CA ASN A 289 10.27 -0.33 15.81
C ASN A 289 8.96 -1.03 16.23
N SER A 290 8.89 -2.35 16.11
CA SER A 290 7.66 -3.14 16.35
C SER A 290 6.48 -2.78 15.42
N ARG A 291 6.73 -1.99 14.37
CA ARG A 291 5.75 -1.54 13.39
C ARG A 291 6.23 -1.81 11.96
N PRO A 292 5.91 -2.96 11.38
CA PRO A 292 6.29 -3.28 9.99
C PRO A 292 5.87 -2.20 8.99
N ARG A 293 4.75 -1.53 9.28
CA ARG A 293 4.19 -0.48 8.41
C ARG A 293 5.15 0.70 8.22
N ASP A 294 5.77 1.15 9.30
CA ASP A 294 6.65 2.32 9.28
C ASP A 294 7.96 1.98 8.55
N MET A 295 8.54 0.82 8.85
CA MET A 295 9.71 0.31 8.14
C MET A 295 9.46 0.19 6.63
N ILE A 296 8.32 -0.38 6.22
CA ILE A 296 7.96 -0.50 4.80
C ILE A 296 7.88 0.89 4.15
N ASN A 297 7.21 1.85 4.78
CA ASN A 297 7.08 3.20 4.26
C ASN A 297 8.44 3.89 4.13
N ASN A 298 9.31 3.78 5.14
CA ASN A 298 10.65 4.35 5.13
C ASN A 298 11.52 3.75 4.01
N VAL A 299 11.49 2.42 3.84
CA VAL A 299 12.23 1.75 2.76
C VAL A 299 11.74 2.21 1.38
N LEU A 300 10.44 2.25 1.16
CA LEU A 300 9.88 2.69 -0.12
C LEU A 300 10.20 4.18 -0.40
N GLN A 301 10.23 5.01 0.63
CA GLN A 301 10.64 6.41 0.53
C GLN A 301 12.13 6.55 0.20
N ASP A 302 13.00 5.76 0.86
CA ASP A 302 14.43 5.76 0.59
C ASP A 302 14.74 5.30 -0.84
N ILE A 303 14.01 4.30 -1.34
CA ILE A 303 14.10 3.87 -2.73
C ILE A 303 13.70 5.00 -3.68
N GLN A 304 12.60 5.67 -3.41
CA GLN A 304 12.12 6.79 -4.23
C GLN A 304 13.12 7.96 -4.28
N LYS A 305 13.84 8.20 -3.18
CA LYS A 305 14.88 9.23 -3.08
C LYS A 305 16.24 8.79 -3.65
N GLY A 306 16.38 7.52 -4.07
CA GLY A 306 17.64 6.97 -4.55
C GLY A 306 18.64 6.60 -3.44
N ASN A 307 18.23 6.62 -2.17
CA ASN A 307 19.07 6.26 -1.03
C ASN A 307 19.23 4.74 -0.87
N ASN A 308 18.31 3.96 -1.43
CA ASN A 308 18.34 2.50 -1.47
C ASN A 308 18.08 2.01 -2.89
N SER A 309 18.75 0.93 -3.28
CA SER A 309 18.58 0.29 -4.58
C SER A 309 18.69 -1.22 -4.47
N ILE A 310 18.10 -1.93 -5.41
CA ILE A 310 18.22 -3.37 -5.60
C ILE A 310 18.27 -3.63 -7.10
N LYS A 311 19.06 -4.61 -7.55
CA LYS A 311 19.09 -4.99 -8.96
C LYS A 311 17.81 -5.72 -9.33
N LYS A 312 17.40 -5.58 -10.60
CA LYS A 312 16.16 -6.19 -11.09
C LYS A 312 16.13 -7.71 -10.92
N GLU A 313 17.24 -8.36 -11.24
CA GLU A 313 17.38 -9.82 -11.12
C GLU A 313 17.24 -10.29 -9.67
N GLU A 314 17.87 -9.58 -8.74
CA GLU A 314 17.84 -9.83 -7.31
C GLU A 314 16.42 -9.60 -6.74
N LEU A 315 15.75 -8.52 -7.16
CA LEU A 315 14.35 -8.27 -6.80
C LEU A 315 13.44 -9.39 -7.33
N LEU A 316 13.58 -9.79 -8.58
CA LEU A 316 12.77 -10.87 -9.15
C LEU A 316 12.98 -12.20 -8.42
N LEU A 317 14.23 -12.49 -8.01
CA LEU A 317 14.52 -13.65 -7.15
C LEU A 317 13.79 -13.54 -5.81
N LEU A 318 13.87 -12.40 -5.14
CA LEU A 318 13.17 -12.13 -3.88
C LEU A 318 11.65 -12.34 -4.01
N LEU A 319 11.04 -11.78 -5.07
CA LEU A 319 9.59 -11.90 -5.30
C LEU A 319 9.18 -13.34 -5.56
N ASN A 320 9.92 -14.09 -6.38
CA ASN A 320 9.65 -15.50 -6.67
C ASN A 320 9.83 -16.38 -5.42
N VAL A 321 10.91 -16.20 -4.67
CA VAL A 321 11.14 -16.94 -3.41
C VAL A 321 10.04 -16.62 -2.38
N THR A 322 9.64 -15.35 -2.26
CA THR A 322 8.51 -14.96 -1.39
C THR A 322 7.22 -15.67 -1.79
N LEU A 323 6.93 -15.73 -3.09
CA LEU A 323 5.74 -16.41 -3.62
C LEU A 323 5.75 -17.91 -3.32
N GLU A 324 6.88 -18.57 -3.54
CA GLU A 324 7.05 -20.00 -3.27
C GLU A 324 6.99 -20.33 -1.77
N LEU A 325 7.60 -19.51 -0.91
CA LEU A 325 7.50 -19.65 0.55
C LEU A 325 6.04 -19.51 1.01
N LYS A 326 5.34 -18.52 0.47
CA LYS A 326 3.92 -18.30 0.80
C LYS A 326 3.06 -19.46 0.31
N ARG A 327 3.34 -20.00 -0.89
CA ARG A 327 2.66 -21.18 -1.42
C ARG A 327 2.84 -22.40 -0.52
N THR A 328 4.09 -22.67 -0.12
CA THR A 328 4.43 -23.90 0.59
C THR A 328 4.03 -23.85 2.05
N TYR A 329 4.23 -22.70 2.71
CA TYR A 329 4.10 -22.57 4.16
C TYR A 329 2.97 -21.60 4.60
N GLY A 330 2.32 -20.91 3.68
CA GLY A 330 1.33 -19.87 4.00
C GLY A 330 0.12 -20.34 4.81
N ASN A 331 -0.18 -21.63 4.79
CA ASN A 331 -1.25 -22.24 5.60
C ASN A 331 -0.84 -22.49 7.08
N ILE A 332 0.44 -22.38 7.41
CA ILE A 332 0.91 -22.50 8.80
C ILE A 332 0.56 -21.20 9.55
N PRO A 333 -0.03 -21.27 10.74
CA PRO A 333 -0.31 -20.08 11.54
C PRO A 333 0.95 -19.23 11.75
N ASN A 334 0.83 -17.92 11.52
CA ASN A 334 1.94 -16.97 11.66
C ASN A 334 3.13 -17.17 10.70
N ALA A 335 2.97 -17.97 9.63
CA ALA A 335 4.04 -18.23 8.66
C ALA A 335 4.66 -16.95 8.07
N ASP A 336 3.87 -15.92 7.88
CA ASP A 336 4.34 -14.64 7.33
C ASP A 336 5.48 -14.02 8.16
N TYR A 337 5.49 -14.20 9.47
CA TYR A 337 6.59 -13.73 10.33
C TYR A 337 7.87 -14.57 10.17
N VAL A 338 7.72 -15.85 9.87
CA VAL A 338 8.88 -16.74 9.57
C VAL A 338 9.43 -16.41 8.18
N ILE A 339 8.55 -16.19 7.20
CA ILE A 339 8.93 -15.76 5.86
C ILE A 339 9.71 -14.43 5.92
N ASP A 340 9.29 -13.47 6.76
CA ASP A 340 10.02 -12.22 6.97
C ASP A 340 11.47 -12.44 7.42
N ALA A 341 11.71 -13.45 8.26
CA ALA A 341 13.06 -13.80 8.73
C ALA A 341 13.85 -14.66 7.73
N LEU A 342 13.18 -15.27 6.75
CA LEU A 342 13.81 -16.10 5.71
C LEU A 342 14.27 -15.27 4.50
N VAL A 343 13.53 -14.22 4.12
CA VAL A 343 13.83 -13.44 2.93
C VAL A 343 15.22 -12.81 2.88
N PRO A 344 15.90 -12.46 4.00
CA PRO A 344 17.30 -12.01 3.96
C PRO A 344 18.28 -13.08 3.46
N PHE A 345 17.89 -14.35 3.44
CA PHE A 345 18.74 -15.50 3.08
C PHE A 345 18.37 -16.12 1.72
N ILE A 346 17.71 -15.37 0.82
CA ILE A 346 17.21 -15.90 -0.45
C ILE A 346 18.29 -16.61 -1.27
N ASP A 347 19.51 -16.09 -1.30
CA ASP A 347 20.62 -16.68 -2.05
C ASP A 347 21.07 -18.04 -1.47
N LEU A 348 20.91 -18.23 -0.16
CA LEU A 348 21.28 -19.47 0.54
C LEU A 348 20.18 -20.54 0.48
N ILE A 349 18.91 -20.11 0.45
CA ILE A 349 17.76 -21.02 0.49
C ILE A 349 17.26 -21.41 -0.91
N ASN A 350 17.60 -20.62 -1.92
CA ASN A 350 17.22 -20.88 -3.32
C ASN A 350 18.34 -21.61 -4.07
N ASN A 351 18.68 -22.82 -3.65
CA ASN A 351 19.65 -23.65 -4.35
C ASN A 351 18.98 -24.25 -5.59
N ASN A 352 19.42 -23.84 -6.78
CA ASN A 352 18.94 -24.37 -8.09
C ASN A 352 17.42 -24.26 -8.31
N GLY A 353 16.77 -23.22 -7.78
CA GLY A 353 15.33 -22.98 -7.93
C GLY A 353 14.43 -23.82 -7.02
N ALA A 354 14.97 -24.54 -6.03
CA ALA A 354 14.20 -25.33 -5.09
C ALA A 354 14.43 -24.91 -3.65
N LEU A 355 13.35 -24.73 -2.89
CA LEU A 355 13.38 -24.49 -1.44
C LEU A 355 13.52 -25.83 -0.71
N ILE A 356 14.72 -26.17 -0.26
CA ILE A 356 14.98 -27.48 0.36
C ILE A 356 15.25 -27.32 1.85
N GLY A 357 14.58 -28.16 2.66
CA GLY A 357 14.89 -28.33 4.08
C GLY A 357 14.46 -27.21 5.02
N LEU A 358 13.48 -26.40 4.63
CA LEU A 358 12.96 -25.30 5.46
C LEU A 358 11.94 -25.77 6.52
N ASP A 359 11.38 -26.99 6.38
CA ASP A 359 10.39 -27.54 7.35
C ASP A 359 10.90 -27.52 8.79
N ARG A 360 12.22 -27.74 8.97
CA ARG A 360 12.87 -27.69 10.27
C ARG A 360 12.78 -26.31 10.92
N ILE A 361 12.76 -25.22 10.11
CA ILE A 361 12.67 -23.84 10.61
C ILE A 361 11.25 -23.56 11.10
N PHE A 362 10.24 -23.99 10.35
CA PHE A 362 8.83 -23.84 10.74
C PHE A 362 8.43 -24.74 11.92
N SER A 363 9.17 -25.82 12.17
CA SER A 363 8.96 -26.74 13.31
C SER A 363 9.83 -26.43 14.52
N ASP A 364 10.84 -25.58 14.40
CA ASP A 364 11.77 -25.24 15.48
C ASP A 364 11.05 -24.55 16.66
N GLU A 365 11.28 -25.06 17.89
CA GLU A 365 10.60 -24.55 19.10
C GLU A 365 10.97 -23.12 19.42
N LEU A 366 12.24 -22.72 19.25
CA LEU A 366 12.68 -21.35 19.53
C LEU A 366 12.07 -20.36 18.51
N VAL A 367 11.88 -20.76 17.26
CA VAL A 367 11.13 -19.97 16.28
C VAL A 367 9.67 -19.85 16.71
N LYS A 368 9.03 -20.97 17.08
CA LYS A 368 7.61 -20.98 17.53
C LYS A 368 7.38 -20.08 18.74
N ASN A 369 8.26 -20.12 19.74
CA ASN A 369 8.15 -19.27 20.93
C ASN A 369 8.11 -17.77 20.59
N THR A 370 8.81 -17.33 19.52
CA THR A 370 8.73 -15.94 19.04
C THR A 370 7.40 -15.58 18.37
N LEU A 371 6.53 -16.58 18.10
CA LEU A 371 5.24 -16.40 17.43
C LEU A 371 4.06 -16.41 18.39
N GLU A 372 4.23 -16.88 19.62
CA GLU A 372 3.13 -17.07 20.59
C GLU A 372 2.62 -15.75 21.16
N LYS A 373 3.50 -14.85 21.55
CA LYS A 373 3.13 -13.55 22.12
C LYS A 373 3.77 -12.42 21.30
N SER A 374 2.95 -11.50 20.83
CA SER A 374 3.39 -10.28 20.14
C SER A 374 4.49 -10.51 19.07
N PRO A 375 4.25 -11.34 18.04
CA PRO A 375 5.28 -11.79 17.09
C PRO A 375 5.93 -10.65 16.28
N ALA A 376 5.33 -9.47 16.30
CA ALA A 376 5.81 -8.28 15.60
C ALA A 376 6.69 -7.37 16.46
N THR A 377 6.96 -7.69 17.74
CA THR A 377 7.87 -6.88 18.56
C THR A 377 9.30 -6.97 18.03
N THR A 378 10.07 -5.90 18.18
CA THR A 378 11.46 -5.82 17.73
C THR A 378 12.29 -6.96 18.31
N SER A 379 12.12 -7.26 19.61
CA SER A 379 12.80 -8.38 20.29
C SER A 379 12.51 -9.72 19.60
N ASN A 380 11.23 -10.06 19.36
CA ASN A 380 10.85 -11.33 18.74
C ASN A 380 11.28 -11.42 17.27
N VAL A 381 11.25 -10.31 16.55
CA VAL A 381 11.72 -10.24 15.16
C VAL A 381 13.22 -10.52 15.09
N ASN A 382 14.03 -9.87 15.94
CA ASN A 382 15.47 -10.07 15.98
C ASN A 382 15.85 -11.47 16.49
N LYS A 383 15.21 -11.97 17.55
CA LYS A 383 15.41 -13.36 18.05
C LYS A 383 15.14 -14.38 16.94
N ARG A 384 14.06 -14.20 16.18
CA ARG A 384 13.68 -15.07 15.06
C ARG A 384 14.70 -15.01 13.93
N LEU A 385 15.15 -13.80 13.55
CA LEU A 385 16.19 -13.62 12.53
C LEU A 385 17.49 -14.35 12.93
N CYS A 386 17.95 -14.16 14.18
CA CYS A 386 19.12 -14.85 14.72
C CYS A 386 18.96 -16.38 14.70
N ARG A 387 17.78 -16.90 15.09
CA ARG A 387 17.55 -18.35 15.11
C ARG A 387 17.50 -18.94 13.70
N VAL A 388 16.82 -18.27 12.78
CA VAL A 388 16.76 -18.65 11.36
C VAL A 388 18.16 -18.66 10.74
N LYS A 389 19.00 -17.64 11.01
CA LYS A 389 20.41 -17.60 10.59
C LYS A 389 21.15 -18.86 11.03
N LYS A 390 21.06 -19.21 12.32
CA LYS A 390 21.72 -20.41 12.87
C LYS A 390 21.27 -21.67 12.14
N LEU A 391 19.96 -21.87 12.00
CA LEU A 391 19.39 -23.04 11.34
C LEU A 391 19.76 -23.14 9.84
N ILE A 392 19.94 -22.04 9.14
CA ILE A 392 20.38 -22.03 7.74
C ILE A 392 21.87 -22.34 7.63
N MET A 393 22.70 -21.87 8.56
CA MET A 393 24.15 -22.03 8.52
C MET A 393 24.64 -23.37 9.12
N GLU A 394 23.86 -23.98 10.01
CA GLU A 394 24.11 -25.29 10.59
C GLU A 394 23.66 -26.41 9.59
N LYS A 395 24.39 -26.56 8.48
CA LYS A 395 24.13 -27.65 7.50
C LYS A 395 24.71 -28.96 7.94
#